data_937271da15fb77ebd2df6387adfed7fb
#
_entry.id   937271da15fb77ebd2df6387adfed7fb
#
_cell.length_a   1.000
_cell.length_b   1.000
_cell.length_c   1.000
_cell.angle_alpha   90.00
_cell.angle_beta   90.00
_cell.angle_gamma   90.00
#
_symmetry.space_group_name_H-M   'P 1'
#
loop_
_entity.id
_entity.type
_entity.pdbx_description
1 polymer ?
#
loop_
_entity_poly.entity_id
_entity_poly.type
_entity_poly.pdbx_seq_one_letter_code
_entity_poly.pdbx_strand_id
1 'polypeptide(L)'
;MDTFANKHDKQRREKYMNEHGNQKSFLRTIIIVSTFGGLLFGYDTGVINGALPYMAEPDQLNLTALTEGLVASSLLLGAALGAVFGGRLSDYVGRRKNIIFLAVLFFIATLGCTLAPNVTVMILSRFFLGLAVGGASVTVPTYLAEMSPSERRGRMVTQNELMIVSGQLAAFTFNAILGTTMGDSSHVWRYMLAIAAVPAIFLFFGMLRMPESPRWLVSKGKNELALNVLKKIRDDKRANSELAEIETAITKESEIKKATYKDLAVPWVRRIVFLGIGIAIVQQVTGVNSIMYYGTEILKNSGFETKAALIGNIANGVISVLATFVGIWLLGKVGRRPMLLTGLVGTTSALLLIGIFSTVLEGSTALPYVVLALTVTFLAFQQGAISPVTWLMLSEIFPLRLRGLGMGVTVFCLWIANFFVGLLFPILLDKIGLSSTFYIFVGLGILSITFVKKFLPETKGLTLEQLEHNFRNYQDENVQNSVKVSG
;
A
#
# COMPACT_ATOMS: atom_id res chain seq x y z
N MET A 1 41.42 -23.53 41.33
CA MET A 1 41.40 -23.34 39.87
C MET A 1 40.00 -23.16 39.30
N ASP A 2 38.94 -23.68 39.94
CA ASP A 2 37.56 -23.64 39.40
C ASP A 2 36.86 -22.26 39.44
N THR A 3 37.27 -21.37 40.33
CA THR A 3 36.63 -20.04 40.48
C THR A 3 36.99 -19.03 39.36
N PHE A 4 38.17 -19.16 38.77
CA PHE A 4 38.60 -18.31 37.65
C PHE A 4 37.99 -18.74 36.32
N ALA A 5 37.81 -20.04 36.06
CA ALA A 5 37.13 -20.54 34.86
C ALA A 5 35.66 -20.11 34.83
N ASN A 6 34.98 -20.16 35.98
CA ASN A 6 33.57 -19.78 36.10
C ASN A 6 33.32 -18.28 35.90
N LYS A 7 34.27 -17.41 36.30
CA LYS A 7 34.18 -15.95 36.14
C LYS A 7 34.39 -15.53 34.68
N HIS A 8 35.31 -16.19 33.96
CA HIS A 8 35.54 -15.93 32.54
C HIS A 8 34.37 -16.43 31.66
N ASP A 9 33.75 -17.54 32.02
CA ASP A 9 32.58 -18.08 31.30
C ASP A 9 31.34 -17.22 31.53
N LYS A 10 31.16 -16.70 32.75
CA LYS A 10 30.08 -15.76 33.09
C LYS A 10 30.24 -14.42 32.33
N GLN A 11 31.44 -13.85 32.28
CA GLN A 11 31.73 -12.62 31.54
C GLN A 11 31.55 -12.83 30.02
N ARG A 12 31.93 -13.99 29.49
CA ARG A 12 31.67 -14.31 28.06
C ARG A 12 30.19 -14.43 27.75
N ARG A 13 29.41 -15.07 28.64
CA ARG A 13 27.94 -15.15 28.48
C ARG A 13 27.26 -13.80 28.60
N GLU A 14 27.65 -12.96 29.56
CA GLU A 14 27.13 -11.61 29.72
C GLU A 14 27.48 -10.73 28.50
N LYS A 15 28.69 -10.78 27.99
CA LYS A 15 29.11 -10.09 26.76
C LYS A 15 28.31 -10.58 25.55
N TYR A 16 28.16 -11.89 25.39
CA TYR A 16 27.37 -12.50 24.31
C TYR A 16 25.88 -12.09 24.39
N MET A 17 25.29 -12.11 25.59
CA MET A 17 23.91 -11.68 25.82
C MET A 17 23.69 -10.19 25.51
N ASN A 18 24.64 -9.34 25.91
CA ASN A 18 24.60 -7.90 25.65
C ASN A 18 24.77 -7.58 24.15
N GLU A 19 25.67 -8.23 23.45
CA GLU A 19 25.89 -8.05 22.00
C GLU A 19 24.65 -8.50 21.20
N HIS A 20 24.06 -9.66 21.53
CA HIS A 20 22.83 -10.13 20.90
C HIS A 20 21.59 -9.29 21.25
N GLY A 21 21.54 -8.73 22.45
CA GLY A 21 20.52 -7.77 22.87
C GLY A 21 20.56 -6.49 22.04
N ASN A 22 21.77 -5.95 21.85
CA ASN A 22 22.01 -4.75 21.04
C ASN A 22 21.66 -4.96 19.55
N GLN A 23 22.02 -6.09 18.96
CA GLN A 23 21.73 -6.42 17.56
C GLN A 23 20.21 -6.51 17.32
N LYS A 24 19.47 -7.19 18.20
CA LYS A 24 18.00 -7.29 18.13
C LYS A 24 17.32 -5.92 18.29
N SER A 25 17.83 -5.09 19.23
CA SER A 25 17.33 -3.73 19.48
C SER A 25 17.56 -2.84 18.26
N PHE A 26 18.75 -2.89 17.67
CA PHE A 26 19.09 -2.10 16.49
C PHE A 26 18.24 -2.50 15.27
N LEU A 27 18.04 -3.81 15.04
CA LEU A 27 17.14 -4.28 13.98
C LEU A 27 15.70 -3.81 14.19
N ARG A 28 15.19 -3.83 15.42
CA ARG A 28 13.86 -3.28 15.73
C ARG A 28 13.78 -1.79 15.40
N THR A 29 14.82 -1.02 15.74
CA THR A 29 14.88 0.42 15.42
C THR A 29 14.84 0.64 13.90
N ILE A 30 15.60 -0.13 13.11
CA ILE A 30 15.56 -0.06 11.64
C ILE A 30 14.13 -0.29 11.13
N ILE A 31 13.45 -1.31 11.66
CA ILE A 31 12.09 -1.66 11.25
C ILE A 31 11.12 -0.53 11.59
N ILE A 32 11.14 -0.06 12.85
CA ILE A 32 10.24 1.02 13.30
C ILE A 32 10.45 2.27 12.46
N VAL A 33 11.70 2.72 12.29
CA VAL A 33 12.02 3.93 11.51
C VAL A 33 11.57 3.77 10.06
N SER A 34 11.87 2.64 9.42
CA SER A 34 11.52 2.43 8.01
C SER A 34 10.01 2.35 7.78
N THR A 35 9.26 1.78 8.73
CA THR A 35 7.79 1.65 8.60
C THR A 35 7.04 2.98 8.75
N PHE A 36 7.71 4.06 9.21
CA PHE A 36 7.15 5.41 9.10
C PHE A 36 6.85 5.80 7.65
N GLY A 37 7.52 5.21 6.65
CA GLY A 37 7.16 5.39 5.25
C GLY A 37 5.75 4.87 4.92
N GLY A 38 5.37 3.71 5.48
CA GLY A 38 4.00 3.21 5.40
C GLY A 38 3.00 4.08 6.15
N LEU A 39 3.36 4.54 7.36
CA LEU A 39 2.52 5.45 8.16
C LEU A 39 2.23 6.75 7.40
N LEU A 40 3.24 7.34 6.74
CA LEU A 40 3.10 8.54 5.92
C LEU A 40 2.07 8.35 4.81
N PHE A 41 2.19 7.26 4.06
CA PHE A 41 1.24 6.92 3.01
C PHE A 41 -0.18 6.77 3.55
N GLY A 42 -0.34 6.04 4.65
CA GLY A 42 -1.64 5.85 5.29
C GLY A 42 -2.24 7.14 5.82
N TYR A 43 -1.43 7.95 6.50
CA TYR A 43 -1.89 9.24 7.04
C TYR A 43 -2.38 10.17 5.92
N ASP A 44 -1.61 10.30 4.84
CA ASP A 44 -1.99 11.16 3.73
C ASP A 44 -3.29 10.69 3.03
N THR A 45 -3.47 9.38 2.88
CA THR A 45 -4.72 8.81 2.37
C THR A 45 -5.92 9.13 3.26
N GLY A 46 -5.74 9.09 4.58
CA GLY A 46 -6.82 9.34 5.53
C GLY A 46 -7.09 10.84 5.78
N VAL A 47 -6.06 11.70 5.73
CA VAL A 47 -6.21 13.11 6.10
C VAL A 47 -7.09 13.88 5.11
N ILE A 48 -7.01 13.55 3.82
CA ILE A 48 -7.80 14.22 2.79
C ILE A 48 -9.31 14.03 3.02
N ASN A 49 -9.71 12.87 3.53
CA ASN A 49 -11.11 12.56 3.86
C ASN A 49 -11.75 13.59 4.81
N GLY A 50 -11.03 14.02 5.83
CA GLY A 50 -11.56 15.00 6.78
C GLY A 50 -11.26 16.44 6.40
N ALA A 51 -10.21 16.70 5.63
CA ALA A 51 -9.81 18.04 5.24
C ALA A 51 -10.64 18.57 4.05
N LEU A 52 -11.09 17.67 3.17
CA LEU A 52 -11.77 18.02 1.92
C LEU A 52 -13.05 18.85 2.11
N PRO A 53 -13.99 18.49 3.05
CA PRO A 53 -15.18 19.28 3.29
C PRO A 53 -14.90 20.74 3.67
N TYR A 54 -13.83 20.97 4.44
CA TYR A 54 -13.42 22.32 4.84
C TYR A 54 -12.69 23.08 3.72
N MET A 55 -11.95 22.38 2.86
CA MET A 55 -11.31 23.00 1.70
C MET A 55 -12.34 23.44 0.66
N ALA A 56 -13.45 22.72 0.53
CA ALA A 56 -14.50 22.96 -0.45
C ALA A 56 -15.32 24.23 -0.15
N GLU A 57 -15.28 24.74 1.09
CA GLU A 57 -16.03 25.93 1.48
C GLU A 57 -15.71 27.14 0.57
N PRO A 58 -16.72 27.99 0.28
CA PRO A 58 -16.57 29.10 -0.65
C PRO A 58 -15.51 30.15 -0.26
N ASP A 59 -15.27 30.32 1.04
CA ASP A 59 -14.27 31.25 1.60
C ASP A 59 -12.87 30.61 1.69
N GLN A 60 -12.72 29.34 1.30
CA GLN A 60 -11.46 28.62 1.31
C GLN A 60 -10.94 28.39 -0.13
N LEU A 61 -10.85 27.16 -0.59
CA LEU A 61 -10.41 26.86 -1.95
C LEU A 61 -11.58 26.83 -2.94
N ASN A 62 -12.82 26.88 -2.46
CA ASN A 62 -14.05 26.88 -3.28
C ASN A 62 -14.04 25.76 -4.33
N LEU A 63 -13.93 24.51 -3.84
CA LEU A 63 -13.79 23.37 -4.72
C LEU A 63 -15.13 23.00 -5.37
N THR A 64 -15.07 22.68 -6.65
CA THR A 64 -16.14 22.01 -7.39
C THR A 64 -15.91 20.50 -7.35
N ALA A 65 -16.91 19.67 -7.67
CA ALA A 65 -16.76 18.22 -7.73
C ALA A 65 -15.57 17.77 -8.59
N LEU A 66 -15.28 18.46 -9.70
CA LEU A 66 -14.12 18.19 -10.53
C LEU A 66 -12.81 18.53 -9.80
N THR A 67 -12.73 19.68 -9.16
CA THR A 67 -11.51 20.10 -8.47
C THR A 67 -11.28 19.31 -7.17
N GLU A 68 -12.32 18.89 -6.48
CA GLU A 68 -12.23 17.91 -5.39
C GLU A 68 -11.60 16.60 -5.87
N GLY A 69 -12.13 16.07 -6.98
CA GLY A 69 -11.57 14.89 -7.62
C GLY A 69 -10.11 15.06 -8.00
N LEU A 70 -9.71 16.20 -8.55
CA LEU A 70 -8.33 16.50 -8.91
C LEU A 70 -7.43 16.63 -7.66
N VAL A 71 -7.88 17.30 -6.61
CA VAL A 71 -7.13 17.44 -5.35
C VAL A 71 -6.89 16.07 -4.73
N ALA A 72 -7.89 15.20 -4.66
CA ALA A 72 -7.73 13.84 -4.10
C ALA A 72 -6.88 12.94 -5.00
N SER A 73 -7.09 12.99 -6.33
CA SER A 73 -6.48 12.02 -7.27
C SER A 73 -5.10 12.43 -7.81
N SER A 74 -4.74 13.72 -7.82
CA SER A 74 -3.42 14.16 -8.33
C SER A 74 -2.23 13.49 -7.64
N LEU A 75 -2.37 13.19 -6.36
CA LEU A 75 -1.41 12.39 -5.61
C LEU A 75 -1.20 11.01 -6.24
N LEU A 76 -2.25 10.36 -6.72
CA LEU A 76 -2.20 9.02 -7.29
C LEU A 76 -1.45 8.99 -8.61
N LEU A 77 -1.61 10.04 -9.41
CA LEU A 77 -0.83 10.23 -10.63
C LEU A 77 0.66 10.43 -10.30
N GLY A 78 0.96 11.25 -9.28
CA GLY A 78 2.30 11.39 -8.74
C GLY A 78 2.86 10.06 -8.24
N ALA A 79 2.06 9.25 -7.53
CA ALA A 79 2.46 7.95 -7.00
C ALA A 79 2.75 6.93 -8.11
N ALA A 80 1.99 6.93 -9.20
CA ALA A 80 2.27 6.09 -10.37
C ALA A 80 3.67 6.37 -10.93
N LEU A 81 4.00 7.64 -11.13
CA LEU A 81 5.33 8.05 -11.62
C LEU A 81 6.41 7.82 -10.57
N GLY A 82 6.12 8.15 -9.32
CA GLY A 82 7.02 7.95 -8.17
C GLY A 82 7.43 6.49 -7.98
N ALA A 83 6.53 5.55 -8.16
CA ALA A 83 6.82 4.12 -8.10
C ALA A 83 7.77 3.67 -9.23
N VAL A 84 7.56 4.17 -10.45
CA VAL A 84 8.40 3.83 -11.61
C VAL A 84 9.82 4.41 -11.48
N PHE A 85 9.94 5.68 -11.11
CA PHE A 85 11.24 6.34 -11.00
C PHE A 85 11.93 6.06 -9.67
N GLY A 86 11.18 5.92 -8.57
CA GLY A 86 11.71 5.69 -7.23
C GLY A 86 12.46 4.36 -7.11
N GLY A 87 11.99 3.30 -7.76
CA GLY A 87 12.70 2.02 -7.83
C GLY A 87 14.07 2.16 -8.49
N ARG A 88 14.12 2.79 -9.68
CA ARG A 88 15.39 3.03 -10.42
C ARG A 88 16.34 3.93 -9.64
N LEU A 89 15.82 5.00 -9.04
CA LEU A 89 16.62 5.91 -8.23
C LEU A 89 17.18 5.19 -7.01
N SER A 90 16.37 4.36 -6.34
CA SER A 90 16.80 3.51 -5.22
C SER A 90 17.95 2.57 -5.58
N ASP A 91 17.93 1.96 -6.78
CA ASP A 91 19.02 1.10 -7.27
C ASP A 91 20.30 1.89 -7.60
N TYR A 92 20.15 3.14 -8.02
CA TYR A 92 21.27 3.98 -8.38
C TYR A 92 21.94 4.60 -7.15
N VAL A 93 21.20 5.32 -6.29
CA VAL A 93 21.73 6.10 -5.16
C VAL A 93 21.82 5.32 -3.85
N GLY A 94 21.09 4.21 -3.72
CA GLY A 94 20.94 3.42 -2.50
C GLY A 94 19.58 3.61 -1.83
N ARG A 95 19.18 2.62 -1.05
CA ARG A 95 17.86 2.58 -0.41
C ARG A 95 17.73 3.68 0.63
N ARG A 96 18.72 3.77 1.52
CA ARG A 96 18.75 4.77 2.60
C ARG A 96 18.68 6.19 2.06
N LYS A 97 19.55 6.52 1.10
CA LYS A 97 19.61 7.88 0.53
C LYS A 97 18.31 8.23 -0.18
N ASN A 98 17.73 7.27 -0.91
CA ASN A 98 16.46 7.48 -1.58
C ASN A 98 15.32 7.75 -0.58
N ILE A 99 15.22 6.97 0.52
CA ILE A 99 14.20 7.19 1.56
C ILE A 99 14.37 8.57 2.21
N ILE A 100 15.60 9.02 2.47
CA ILE A 100 15.88 10.36 3.01
C ILE A 100 15.39 11.43 2.02
N PHE A 101 15.72 11.30 0.74
CA PHE A 101 15.25 12.21 -0.31
C PHE A 101 13.72 12.26 -0.39
N LEU A 102 13.07 11.11 -0.36
CA LEU A 102 11.60 11.00 -0.39
C LEU A 102 10.95 11.60 0.86
N ALA A 103 11.57 11.47 2.05
CA ALA A 103 11.09 12.11 3.27
C ALA A 103 11.15 13.63 3.19
N VAL A 104 12.21 14.19 2.61
CA VAL A 104 12.34 15.64 2.37
C VAL A 104 11.32 16.12 1.34
N LEU A 105 11.18 15.40 0.23
CA LEU A 105 10.19 15.73 -0.79
C LEU A 105 8.76 15.70 -0.22
N PHE A 106 8.43 14.67 0.58
CA PHE A 106 7.16 14.57 1.26
C PHE A 106 6.93 15.76 2.20
N PHE A 107 7.92 16.12 3.00
CA PHE A 107 7.83 17.24 3.93
C PHE A 107 7.57 18.57 3.20
N ILE A 108 8.35 18.86 2.15
CA ILE A 108 8.19 20.09 1.36
C ILE A 108 6.83 20.12 0.66
N ALA A 109 6.40 19.01 0.08
CA ALA A 109 5.10 18.90 -0.58
C ALA A 109 3.94 19.04 0.42
N THR A 110 4.07 18.48 1.62
CA THR A 110 3.10 18.67 2.72
C THR A 110 2.97 20.14 3.11
N LEU A 111 4.09 20.85 3.24
CA LEU A 111 4.06 22.30 3.48
C LEU A 111 3.39 23.04 2.31
N GLY A 112 3.67 22.65 1.08
CA GLY A 112 3.00 23.19 -0.10
C GLY A 112 1.49 22.99 -0.06
N CYS A 113 1.00 21.83 0.34
CA CYS A 113 -0.42 21.57 0.56
C CYS A 113 -0.98 22.41 1.70
N THR A 114 -0.30 22.46 2.84
CA THR A 114 -0.74 23.21 4.03
C THR A 114 -0.87 24.70 3.77
N LEU A 115 0.05 25.26 3.01
CA LEU A 115 0.12 26.70 2.72
C LEU A 115 -0.52 27.09 1.38
N ALA A 116 -1.17 26.15 0.68
CA ALA A 116 -1.75 26.37 -0.64
C ALA A 116 -2.72 27.57 -0.64
N PRO A 117 -2.47 28.61 -1.46
CA PRO A 117 -3.35 29.77 -1.55
C PRO A 117 -4.50 29.56 -2.52
N ASN A 118 -4.41 28.55 -3.39
CA ASN A 118 -5.42 28.24 -4.41
C ASN A 118 -5.36 26.76 -4.83
N VAL A 119 -6.36 26.33 -5.57
CA VAL A 119 -6.53 24.93 -6.03
C VAL A 119 -5.36 24.43 -6.87
N THR A 120 -4.79 25.28 -7.72
CA THR A 120 -3.67 24.89 -8.61
C THR A 120 -2.43 24.51 -7.80
N VAL A 121 -2.07 25.33 -6.80
CA VAL A 121 -0.94 25.04 -5.92
C VAL A 121 -1.22 23.77 -5.10
N MET A 122 -2.46 23.59 -4.64
CA MET A 122 -2.86 22.36 -3.93
C MET A 122 -2.66 21.13 -4.81
N ILE A 123 -3.19 21.12 -6.04
CA ILE A 123 -3.06 19.99 -6.99
C ILE A 123 -1.59 19.67 -7.28
N LEU A 124 -0.77 20.70 -7.55
CA LEU A 124 0.66 20.52 -7.81
C LEU A 124 1.38 19.97 -6.58
N SER A 125 1.11 20.49 -5.40
CA SER A 125 1.71 20.01 -4.15
C SER A 125 1.31 18.57 -3.86
N ARG A 126 0.04 18.21 -4.06
CA ARG A 126 -0.46 16.83 -3.97
C ARG A 126 0.23 15.89 -4.97
N PHE A 127 0.49 16.35 -6.18
CA PHE A 127 1.24 15.57 -7.17
C PHE A 127 2.68 15.28 -6.72
N PHE A 128 3.41 16.29 -6.21
CA PHE A 128 4.77 16.08 -5.67
C PHE A 128 4.76 15.22 -4.42
N LEU A 129 3.74 15.34 -3.57
CA LEU A 129 3.51 14.47 -2.44
C LEU A 129 3.35 13.01 -2.91
N GLY A 130 2.59 12.82 -3.99
CA GLY A 130 2.41 11.53 -4.64
C GLY A 130 3.72 10.92 -5.15
N LEU A 131 4.61 11.72 -5.77
CA LEU A 131 5.94 11.25 -6.18
C LEU A 131 6.71 10.66 -4.99
N ALA A 132 6.66 11.33 -3.83
CA ALA A 132 7.30 10.85 -2.62
C ALA A 132 6.67 9.55 -2.11
N VAL A 133 5.34 9.48 -2.05
CA VAL A 133 4.57 8.30 -1.62
C VAL A 133 4.84 7.10 -2.53
N GLY A 134 4.76 7.30 -3.85
CA GLY A 134 5.01 6.24 -4.83
C GLY A 134 6.43 5.71 -4.78
N GLY A 135 7.44 6.60 -4.65
CA GLY A 135 8.83 6.21 -4.45
C GLY A 135 9.04 5.42 -3.16
N ALA A 136 8.41 5.86 -2.06
CA ALA A 136 8.49 5.19 -0.77
C ALA A 136 7.79 3.82 -0.78
N SER A 137 6.66 3.68 -1.48
CA SER A 137 5.90 2.41 -1.58
C SER A 137 6.72 1.26 -2.17
N VAL A 138 7.72 1.57 -3.00
CA VAL A 138 8.65 0.59 -3.57
C VAL A 138 9.92 0.47 -2.73
N THR A 139 10.51 1.60 -2.30
CA THR A 139 11.82 1.61 -1.66
C THR A 139 11.79 1.09 -0.22
N VAL A 140 10.75 1.43 0.55
CA VAL A 140 10.66 1.05 1.97
C VAL A 140 10.49 -0.46 2.15
N PRO A 141 9.55 -1.16 1.46
CA PRO A 141 9.46 -2.61 1.56
C PRO A 141 10.73 -3.32 1.09
N THR A 142 11.39 -2.81 0.04
CA THR A 142 12.66 -3.34 -0.45
C THR A 142 13.75 -3.22 0.62
N TYR A 143 13.90 -2.04 1.23
CA TYR A 143 14.87 -1.82 2.31
C TYR A 143 14.59 -2.75 3.51
N LEU A 144 13.33 -2.86 3.94
CA LEU A 144 12.92 -3.77 5.01
C LEU A 144 13.23 -5.23 4.70
N ALA A 145 12.98 -5.66 3.46
CA ALA A 145 13.27 -7.02 3.02
C ALA A 145 14.78 -7.32 3.00
N GLU A 146 15.60 -6.35 2.56
CA GLU A 146 17.06 -6.48 2.48
C GLU A 146 17.75 -6.41 3.85
N MET A 147 17.16 -5.70 4.83
CA MET A 147 17.67 -5.63 6.22
C MET A 147 17.22 -6.80 7.08
N SER A 148 16.15 -7.50 6.67
CA SER A 148 15.51 -8.55 7.46
C SER A 148 16.14 -9.92 7.25
N PRO A 149 16.23 -10.77 8.30
CA PRO A 149 16.56 -12.17 8.15
C PRO A 149 15.55 -12.86 7.22
N SER A 150 16.03 -13.85 6.44
CA SER A 150 15.20 -14.61 5.49
C SER A 150 13.92 -15.17 6.13
N GLU A 151 14.04 -15.70 7.37
CA GLU A 151 12.93 -16.32 8.10
C GLU A 151 11.85 -15.32 8.56
N ARG A 152 12.19 -14.04 8.65
CA ARG A 152 11.28 -12.99 9.14
C ARG A 152 10.89 -11.97 8.08
N ARG A 153 11.44 -12.09 6.87
CA ARG A 153 11.23 -11.11 5.77
C ARG A 153 9.76 -10.85 5.48
N GLY A 154 8.96 -11.91 5.33
CA GLY A 154 7.52 -11.76 5.08
C GLY A 154 6.80 -11.01 6.19
N ARG A 155 7.08 -11.33 7.47
CA ARG A 155 6.48 -10.64 8.62
C ARG A 155 6.83 -9.15 8.67
N MET A 156 8.05 -8.79 8.24
CA MET A 156 8.51 -7.41 8.27
C MET A 156 7.91 -6.55 7.14
N VAL A 157 7.73 -7.14 5.97
CA VAL A 157 6.99 -6.48 4.88
C VAL A 157 5.52 -6.27 5.27
N THR A 158 4.92 -7.25 5.95
CA THR A 158 3.55 -7.14 6.47
C THR A 158 3.39 -6.03 7.51
N GLN A 159 4.43 -5.71 8.30
CA GLN A 159 4.40 -4.56 9.21
C GLN A 159 4.21 -3.23 8.48
N ASN A 160 4.71 -3.11 7.24
CA ASN A 160 4.50 -1.91 6.45
C ASN A 160 3.01 -1.72 6.12
N GLU A 161 2.29 -2.77 5.75
CA GLU A 161 0.83 -2.73 5.52
C GLU A 161 0.08 -2.31 6.79
N LEU A 162 0.45 -2.89 7.93
CA LEU A 162 -0.15 -2.52 9.20
C LEU A 162 0.08 -1.04 9.53
N MET A 163 1.27 -0.50 9.22
CA MET A 163 1.56 0.92 9.44
C MET A 163 0.78 1.83 8.49
N ILE A 164 0.46 1.38 7.27
CA ILE A 164 -0.42 2.12 6.35
C ILE A 164 -1.81 2.27 6.96
N VAL A 165 -2.47 1.18 7.35
CA VAL A 165 -3.82 1.27 7.95
C VAL A 165 -3.81 1.96 9.31
N SER A 166 -2.72 1.87 10.07
CA SER A 166 -2.55 2.63 11.33
C SER A 166 -2.41 4.14 11.06
N GLY A 167 -1.74 4.52 9.98
CA GLY A 167 -1.65 5.90 9.52
C GLY A 167 -3.02 6.45 9.12
N GLN A 168 -3.84 5.66 8.43
CA GLN A 168 -5.22 6.03 8.10
C GLN A 168 -6.06 6.25 9.35
N LEU A 169 -6.00 5.33 10.31
CA LEU A 169 -6.70 5.48 11.59
C LEU A 169 -6.23 6.73 12.35
N ALA A 170 -4.92 6.99 12.38
CA ALA A 170 -4.39 8.20 13.01
C ALA A 170 -4.93 9.47 12.33
N ALA A 171 -4.97 9.49 10.99
CA ALA A 171 -5.52 10.61 10.23
C ALA A 171 -7.00 10.84 10.53
N PHE A 172 -7.84 9.79 10.51
CA PHE A 172 -9.26 9.91 10.86
C PHE A 172 -9.45 10.40 12.31
N THR A 173 -8.61 9.93 13.23
CA THR A 173 -8.66 10.36 14.65
C THR A 173 -8.28 11.85 14.78
N PHE A 174 -7.18 12.28 14.15
CA PHE A 174 -6.78 13.70 14.21
C PHE A 174 -7.75 14.61 13.48
N ASN A 175 -8.32 14.16 12.34
CA ASN A 175 -9.39 14.88 11.63
C ASN A 175 -10.61 15.09 12.54
N ALA A 176 -11.04 14.04 13.25
CA ALA A 176 -12.16 14.13 14.17
C ALA A 176 -11.85 15.07 15.36
N ILE A 177 -10.65 14.96 15.96
CA ILE A 177 -10.23 15.85 17.05
C ILE A 177 -10.23 17.31 16.59
N LEU A 178 -9.56 17.62 15.48
CA LEU A 178 -9.46 18.98 14.98
C LEU A 178 -10.81 19.51 14.48
N GLY A 179 -11.59 18.68 13.79
CA GLY A 179 -12.91 19.08 13.30
C GLY A 179 -13.93 19.31 14.42
N THR A 180 -13.81 18.61 15.57
CA THR A 180 -14.70 18.84 16.71
C THR A 180 -14.26 20.03 17.57
N THR A 181 -12.94 20.25 17.74
CA THR A 181 -12.41 21.30 18.61
C THR A 181 -12.20 22.64 17.90
N MET A 182 -11.87 22.61 16.62
CA MET A 182 -11.50 23.77 15.82
C MET A 182 -12.29 23.86 14.50
N GLY A 183 -13.38 23.11 14.35
CA GLY A 183 -14.16 23.03 13.10
C GLY A 183 -14.75 24.37 12.63
N ASP A 184 -14.89 25.33 13.55
CA ASP A 184 -15.38 26.68 13.22
C ASP A 184 -14.25 27.60 12.69
N SER A 185 -12.99 27.13 12.72
CA SER A 185 -11.85 27.85 12.17
C SER A 185 -11.71 27.61 10.67
N SER A 186 -11.64 28.66 9.87
CA SER A 186 -11.38 28.61 8.43
C SER A 186 -10.07 27.93 8.04
N HIS A 187 -9.15 27.73 8.98
CA HIS A 187 -7.82 27.12 8.76
C HIS A 187 -7.70 25.67 9.25
N VAL A 188 -8.79 25.06 9.73
CA VAL A 188 -8.73 23.71 10.35
C VAL A 188 -8.14 22.66 9.40
N TRP A 189 -8.48 22.68 8.14
CA TRP A 189 -7.94 21.75 7.13
C TRP A 189 -6.42 21.87 6.95
N ARG A 190 -5.86 23.09 7.14
CA ARG A 190 -4.41 23.31 7.08
C ARG A 190 -3.70 22.63 8.24
N TYR A 191 -4.29 22.68 9.44
CA TYR A 191 -3.76 21.97 10.62
C TYR A 191 -3.84 20.44 10.43
N MET A 192 -4.95 19.93 9.86
CA MET A 192 -5.08 18.51 9.53
C MET A 192 -3.96 18.04 8.62
N LEU A 193 -3.67 18.78 7.55
CA LEU A 193 -2.60 18.46 6.60
C LEU A 193 -1.21 18.61 7.23
N ALA A 194 -0.99 19.64 8.06
CA ALA A 194 0.30 19.92 8.68
C ALA A 194 0.82 18.77 9.56
N ILE A 195 -0.09 18.04 10.22
CA ILE A 195 0.28 16.87 11.05
C ILE A 195 1.01 15.80 10.25
N ALA A 196 0.74 15.66 8.93
CA ALA A 196 1.45 14.74 8.07
C ALA A 196 2.96 15.02 7.98
N ALA A 197 3.40 16.24 8.27
CA ALA A 197 4.82 16.59 8.34
C ALA A 197 5.55 15.89 9.49
N VAL A 198 4.86 15.60 10.60
CA VAL A 198 5.46 15.02 11.81
C VAL A 198 6.11 13.65 11.54
N PRO A 199 5.41 12.64 11.00
CA PRO A 199 6.03 11.36 10.68
C PRO A 199 7.11 11.48 9.58
N ALA A 200 7.05 12.48 8.68
CA ALA A 200 8.12 12.74 7.71
C ALA A 200 9.42 13.20 8.38
N ILE A 201 9.31 14.05 9.38
CA ILE A 201 10.45 14.49 10.20
C ILE A 201 11.07 13.29 10.94
N PHE A 202 10.26 12.44 11.56
CA PHE A 202 10.74 11.22 12.21
C PHE A 202 11.42 10.26 11.24
N LEU A 203 10.85 10.07 10.04
CA LEU A 203 11.47 9.25 9.00
C LEU A 203 12.82 9.83 8.57
N PHE A 204 12.90 11.14 8.33
CA PHE A 204 14.12 11.81 7.91
C PHE A 204 15.25 11.64 8.95
N PHE A 205 15.02 12.08 10.19
CA PHE A 205 16.04 11.99 11.25
C PHE A 205 16.38 10.55 11.62
N GLY A 206 15.38 9.67 11.62
CA GLY A 206 15.58 8.25 11.84
C GLY A 206 16.48 7.64 10.77
N MET A 207 16.21 7.88 9.50
CA MET A 207 16.98 7.34 8.39
C MET A 207 18.42 7.91 8.30
N LEU A 208 18.68 9.09 8.84
CA LEU A 208 20.06 9.60 8.94
C LEU A 208 20.96 8.70 9.80
N ARG A 209 20.41 7.98 10.76
CA ARG A 209 21.13 7.07 11.67
C ARG A 209 21.12 5.62 11.20
N MET A 210 20.33 5.26 10.20
CA MET A 210 20.22 3.90 9.70
C MET A 210 21.34 3.60 8.70
N PRO A 211 21.81 2.33 8.61
CA PRO A 211 22.79 1.93 7.61
C PRO A 211 22.16 1.78 6.21
N GLU A 212 23.01 1.73 5.20
CA GLU A 212 22.59 1.36 3.85
C GLU A 212 22.34 -0.16 3.76
N SER A 213 21.56 -0.60 2.75
CA SER A 213 21.28 -2.01 2.52
C SER A 213 22.54 -2.82 2.24
N PRO A 214 22.77 -3.97 2.93
CA PRO A 214 23.89 -4.84 2.64
C PRO A 214 23.88 -5.35 1.19
N ARG A 215 22.70 -5.73 0.67
CA ARG A 215 22.56 -6.21 -0.70
C ARG A 215 22.93 -5.14 -1.73
N TRP A 216 22.51 -3.90 -1.50
CA TRP A 216 22.91 -2.79 -2.36
C TRP A 216 24.42 -2.51 -2.27
N LEU A 217 25.01 -2.57 -1.08
CA LEU A 217 26.46 -2.38 -0.91
C LEU A 217 27.25 -3.43 -1.69
N VAL A 218 26.87 -4.70 -1.62
CA VAL A 218 27.50 -5.78 -2.40
C VAL A 218 27.33 -5.55 -3.90
N SER A 219 26.14 -5.13 -4.36
CA SER A 219 25.90 -4.84 -5.79
C SER A 219 26.76 -3.67 -6.32
N LYS A 220 27.32 -2.84 -5.42
CA LYS A 220 28.27 -1.75 -5.75
C LYS A 220 29.72 -2.14 -5.44
N GLY A 221 30.01 -3.41 -5.17
CA GLY A 221 31.37 -3.91 -4.87
C GLY A 221 31.90 -3.48 -3.50
N LYS A 222 31.05 -3.03 -2.57
CA LYS A 222 31.43 -2.51 -1.25
C LYS A 222 31.24 -3.60 -0.17
N ASN A 223 31.87 -4.76 -0.36
CA ASN A 223 31.66 -5.96 0.45
C ASN A 223 32.05 -5.77 1.92
N GLU A 224 33.13 -5.07 2.22
CA GLU A 224 33.55 -4.76 3.60
C GLU A 224 32.49 -3.93 4.34
N LEU A 225 31.92 -2.92 3.69
CA LEU A 225 30.84 -2.12 4.29
C LEU A 225 29.58 -2.95 4.49
N ALA A 226 29.25 -3.85 3.56
CA ALA A 226 28.12 -4.78 3.68
C ALA A 226 28.31 -5.70 4.89
N LEU A 227 29.51 -6.28 5.06
CA LEU A 227 29.84 -7.13 6.21
C LEU A 227 29.70 -6.37 7.53
N ASN A 228 30.19 -5.12 7.59
CA ASN A 228 30.08 -4.27 8.77
C ASN A 228 28.61 -3.97 9.14
N VAL A 229 27.74 -3.79 8.14
CA VAL A 229 26.28 -3.62 8.38
C VAL A 229 25.67 -4.93 8.88
N LEU A 230 25.99 -6.07 8.25
CA LEU A 230 25.50 -7.37 8.66
C LEU A 230 25.90 -7.71 10.10
N LYS A 231 27.14 -7.44 10.52
CA LYS A 231 27.61 -7.64 11.90
C LYS A 231 26.85 -6.82 12.95
N LYS A 232 26.29 -5.65 12.56
CA LYS A 232 25.45 -4.85 13.46
C LYS A 232 24.07 -5.47 13.74
N ILE A 233 23.61 -6.36 12.86
CA ILE A 233 22.24 -6.91 12.90
C ILE A 233 22.21 -8.46 13.00
N ARG A 234 23.38 -9.11 12.89
CA ARG A 234 23.60 -10.56 12.95
C ARG A 234 24.83 -10.88 13.78
N ASP A 235 24.94 -12.12 14.26
CA ASP A 235 26.20 -12.63 14.77
C ASP A 235 27.24 -12.78 13.65
N ASP A 236 28.54 -12.80 14.01
CA ASP A 236 29.64 -12.82 13.05
C ASP A 236 29.60 -14.01 12.09
N LYS A 237 29.21 -15.20 12.57
CA LYS A 237 29.13 -16.40 11.74
C LYS A 237 28.03 -16.26 10.68
N ARG A 238 26.87 -15.81 11.10
CA ARG A 238 25.72 -15.59 10.21
C ARG A 238 25.96 -14.43 9.26
N ALA A 239 26.62 -13.36 9.71
CA ALA A 239 26.98 -12.21 8.86
C ALA A 239 27.87 -12.63 7.69
N ASN A 240 28.88 -13.46 7.92
CA ASN A 240 29.74 -13.96 6.85
C ASN A 240 29.01 -14.93 5.91
N SER A 241 28.15 -15.82 6.43
CA SER A 241 27.34 -16.72 5.60
C SER A 241 26.36 -15.93 4.73
N GLU A 242 25.64 -14.95 5.31
CA GLU A 242 24.67 -14.12 4.60
C GLU A 242 25.36 -13.24 3.52
N LEU A 243 26.59 -12.76 3.78
CA LEU A 243 27.37 -12.05 2.78
C LEU A 243 27.67 -12.95 1.56
N ALA A 244 28.16 -14.16 1.78
CA ALA A 244 28.45 -15.12 0.70
C ALA A 244 27.18 -15.51 -0.09
N GLU A 245 26.05 -15.66 0.60
CA GLU A 245 24.75 -15.90 -0.05
C GLU A 245 24.34 -14.72 -0.95
N ILE A 246 24.51 -13.48 -0.47
CA ILE A 246 24.20 -12.26 -1.25
C ILE A 246 25.11 -12.15 -2.47
N GLU A 247 26.43 -12.39 -2.31
CA GLU A 247 27.39 -12.38 -3.42
C GLU A 247 27.01 -13.41 -4.50
N THR A 248 26.71 -14.63 -4.08
CA THR A 248 26.26 -15.71 -4.96
C THR A 248 24.96 -15.34 -5.70
N ALA A 249 24.01 -14.77 -4.97
CA ALA A 249 22.72 -14.36 -5.56
C ALA A 249 22.90 -13.24 -6.60
N ILE A 250 23.73 -12.23 -6.31
CA ILE A 250 24.00 -11.13 -7.23
C ILE A 250 24.73 -11.62 -8.49
N THR A 251 25.70 -12.53 -8.33
CA THR A 251 26.41 -13.13 -9.47
C THR A 251 25.43 -13.88 -10.38
N LYS A 252 24.58 -14.73 -9.80
CA LYS A 252 23.53 -15.43 -10.57
C LYS A 252 22.54 -14.46 -11.24
N GLU A 253 22.13 -13.41 -10.54
CA GLU A 253 21.25 -12.39 -11.15
C GLU A 253 21.91 -11.64 -12.33
N SER A 254 23.22 -11.42 -12.27
CA SER A 254 23.96 -10.77 -13.37
C SER A 254 24.06 -11.66 -14.62
N GLU A 255 24.03 -12.98 -14.46
CA GLU A 255 24.01 -13.95 -15.56
C GLU A 255 22.64 -14.07 -16.23
N ILE A 256 21.56 -13.72 -15.53
CA ILE A 256 20.21 -13.78 -16.07
C ILE A 256 20.00 -12.58 -17.00
N LYS A 257 19.71 -12.84 -18.28
CA LYS A 257 19.34 -11.80 -19.22
C LYS A 257 18.14 -11.01 -18.74
N LYS A 258 18.34 -9.70 -18.53
CA LYS A 258 17.27 -8.80 -18.05
C LYS A 258 16.07 -8.84 -18.98
N ALA A 259 14.87 -8.90 -18.40
CA ALA A 259 13.65 -8.83 -19.18
C ALA A 259 13.50 -7.46 -19.86
N THR A 260 13.01 -7.47 -21.07
CA THR A 260 12.70 -6.27 -21.86
C THR A 260 11.20 -6.16 -22.09
N TYR A 261 10.71 -4.99 -22.51
CA TYR A 261 9.29 -4.82 -22.86
C TYR A 261 8.84 -5.77 -23.98
N LYS A 262 9.75 -6.22 -24.86
CA LYS A 262 9.45 -7.23 -25.90
C LYS A 262 9.12 -8.60 -25.29
N ASP A 263 9.70 -8.94 -24.15
CA ASP A 263 9.41 -10.20 -23.45
C ASP A 263 7.96 -10.24 -22.93
N LEU A 264 7.34 -9.08 -22.67
CA LEU A 264 5.92 -9.00 -22.26
C LEU A 264 4.96 -9.35 -23.40
N ALA A 265 5.40 -9.26 -24.64
CA ALA A 265 4.59 -9.61 -25.83
C ALA A 265 4.53 -11.12 -26.08
N VAL A 266 5.40 -11.92 -25.45
CA VAL A 266 5.37 -13.40 -25.56
C VAL A 266 4.01 -13.90 -25.05
N PRO A 267 3.31 -14.77 -25.81
CA PRO A 267 1.91 -15.11 -25.55
C PRO A 267 1.57 -15.57 -24.14
N TRP A 268 2.37 -16.48 -23.56
CA TRP A 268 2.15 -16.93 -22.17
C TRP A 268 2.45 -15.84 -21.13
N VAL A 269 3.45 -14.98 -21.39
CA VAL A 269 3.78 -13.82 -20.52
C VAL A 269 2.68 -12.78 -20.59
N ARG A 270 2.16 -12.47 -21.80
CA ARG A 270 1.04 -11.55 -21.99
C ARG A 270 -0.18 -11.95 -21.18
N ARG A 271 -0.44 -13.26 -21.04
CA ARG A 271 -1.52 -13.77 -20.19
C ARG A 271 -1.29 -13.46 -18.71
N ILE A 272 -0.05 -13.68 -18.21
CA ILE A 272 0.29 -13.35 -16.81
C ILE A 272 0.16 -11.85 -16.57
N VAL A 273 0.63 -11.03 -17.49
CA VAL A 273 0.50 -9.57 -17.41
C VAL A 273 -0.99 -9.15 -17.41
N PHE A 274 -1.81 -9.74 -18.27
CA PHE A 274 -3.26 -9.49 -18.27
C PHE A 274 -3.91 -9.86 -16.94
N LEU A 275 -3.56 -11.00 -16.37
CA LEU A 275 -4.05 -11.40 -15.03
C LEU A 275 -3.57 -10.45 -13.94
N GLY A 276 -2.31 -10.06 -13.97
CA GLY A 276 -1.76 -9.09 -13.02
C GLY A 276 -2.46 -7.73 -13.08
N ILE A 277 -2.60 -7.18 -14.28
CA ILE A 277 -3.33 -5.91 -14.49
C ILE A 277 -4.79 -6.08 -14.06
N GLY A 278 -5.44 -7.20 -14.39
CA GLY A 278 -6.80 -7.49 -13.98
C GLY A 278 -6.97 -7.52 -12.45
N ILE A 279 -6.09 -8.20 -11.72
CA ILE A 279 -6.11 -8.23 -10.24
C ILE A 279 -5.92 -6.81 -9.68
N ALA A 280 -5.00 -6.04 -10.24
CA ALA A 280 -4.72 -4.67 -9.82
C ALA A 280 -5.92 -3.73 -10.02
N ILE A 281 -6.59 -3.83 -11.19
CA ILE A 281 -7.81 -3.07 -11.49
C ILE A 281 -8.95 -3.52 -10.57
N VAL A 282 -9.17 -4.84 -10.41
CA VAL A 282 -10.20 -5.40 -9.53
C VAL A 282 -10.11 -4.82 -8.12
N GLN A 283 -8.90 -4.71 -7.56
CA GLN A 283 -8.72 -4.11 -6.23
C GLN A 283 -9.21 -2.66 -6.17
N GLN A 284 -9.00 -1.86 -7.21
CA GLN A 284 -9.32 -0.43 -7.20
C GLN A 284 -10.79 -0.16 -7.51
N VAL A 285 -11.37 -0.91 -8.46
CA VAL A 285 -12.77 -0.72 -8.86
C VAL A 285 -13.79 -1.25 -7.85
N THR A 286 -13.34 -1.92 -6.77
CA THR A 286 -14.19 -2.15 -5.59
C THR A 286 -14.68 -0.85 -4.97
N GLY A 287 -14.03 0.29 -5.22
CA GLY A 287 -14.37 1.57 -4.63
C GLY A 287 -13.75 1.83 -3.25
N VAL A 288 -12.75 1.04 -2.85
CA VAL A 288 -12.13 1.22 -1.52
C VAL A 288 -11.62 2.65 -1.30
N ASN A 289 -10.98 3.23 -2.31
CA ASN A 289 -10.43 4.56 -2.18
C ASN A 289 -11.49 5.66 -2.23
N SER A 290 -12.66 5.40 -2.82
CA SER A 290 -13.81 6.32 -2.69
C SER A 290 -14.25 6.45 -1.23
N ILE A 291 -14.33 5.34 -0.50
CA ILE A 291 -14.65 5.37 0.94
C ILE A 291 -13.50 6.00 1.75
N MET A 292 -12.24 5.70 1.41
CA MET A 292 -11.09 6.23 2.14
C MET A 292 -10.88 7.74 1.94
N TYR A 293 -11.11 8.27 0.73
CA TYR A 293 -10.91 9.70 0.42
C TYR A 293 -12.14 10.54 0.69
N TYR A 294 -13.35 9.99 0.50
CA TYR A 294 -14.60 10.72 0.55
C TYR A 294 -15.57 10.19 1.61
N GLY A 295 -15.09 9.43 2.58
CA GLY A 295 -15.95 8.84 3.63
C GLY A 295 -16.72 9.89 4.42
N THR A 296 -16.15 11.06 4.69
CA THR A 296 -16.86 12.18 5.33
C THR A 296 -17.96 12.72 4.43
N GLU A 297 -17.72 12.90 3.12
CA GLU A 297 -18.73 13.34 2.17
C GLU A 297 -19.84 12.30 1.98
N ILE A 298 -19.49 11.01 1.94
CA ILE A 298 -20.48 9.91 1.89
C ILE A 298 -21.42 9.98 3.10
N LEU A 299 -20.87 10.14 4.30
CA LEU A 299 -21.64 10.21 5.54
C LEU A 299 -22.45 11.52 5.63
N LYS A 300 -21.93 12.65 5.17
CA LYS A 300 -22.68 13.91 5.07
C LYS A 300 -23.85 13.78 4.09
N ASN A 301 -23.62 13.24 2.91
CA ASN A 301 -24.68 13.00 1.91
C ASN A 301 -25.74 11.99 2.40
N SER A 302 -25.43 11.15 3.38
CA SER A 302 -26.42 10.29 4.03
C SER A 302 -27.19 10.96 5.17
N GLY A 303 -26.77 12.17 5.61
CA GLY A 303 -27.48 12.97 6.59
C GLY A 303 -26.74 13.26 7.91
N PHE A 304 -25.45 12.87 8.04
CA PHE A 304 -24.63 13.31 9.18
C PHE A 304 -24.17 14.77 9.00
N GLU A 305 -24.10 15.49 10.11
CA GLU A 305 -23.31 16.71 10.18
C GLU A 305 -21.82 16.42 10.08
N THR A 306 -21.01 17.38 9.62
CA THR A 306 -19.58 17.21 9.39
C THR A 306 -18.85 16.64 10.61
N LYS A 307 -19.14 17.15 11.82
CA LYS A 307 -18.51 16.67 13.07
C LYS A 307 -18.85 15.19 13.34
N ALA A 308 -20.11 14.79 13.15
CA ALA A 308 -20.54 13.40 13.31
C ALA A 308 -19.92 12.46 12.25
N ALA A 309 -19.82 12.93 11.01
CA ALA A 309 -19.21 12.18 9.93
C ALA A 309 -17.70 11.92 10.16
N LEU A 310 -16.97 12.92 10.67
CA LEU A 310 -15.56 12.78 11.05
C LEU A 310 -15.36 11.74 12.15
N ILE A 311 -16.21 11.77 13.20
CA ILE A 311 -16.17 10.78 14.28
C ILE A 311 -16.50 9.39 13.75
N GLY A 312 -17.51 9.27 12.89
CA GLY A 312 -17.91 8.01 12.26
C GLY A 312 -16.77 7.36 11.48
N ASN A 313 -15.94 8.15 10.79
CA ASN A 313 -14.80 7.62 10.04
C ASN A 313 -13.70 6.98 10.93
N ILE A 314 -13.66 7.26 12.23
CA ILE A 314 -12.77 6.53 13.15
C ILE A 314 -13.13 5.04 13.15
N ALA A 315 -14.42 4.68 13.08
CA ALA A 315 -14.85 3.28 13.00
C ALA A 315 -14.32 2.61 11.73
N ASN A 316 -14.30 3.32 10.59
CA ASN A 316 -13.70 2.85 9.34
C ASN A 316 -12.17 2.61 9.49
N GLY A 317 -11.48 3.47 10.21
CA GLY A 317 -10.06 3.29 10.53
C GLY A 317 -9.80 2.09 11.45
N VAL A 318 -10.58 1.96 12.52
CA VAL A 318 -10.46 0.85 13.47
C VAL A 318 -10.68 -0.50 12.80
N ILE A 319 -11.76 -0.63 12.03
CA ILE A 319 -12.04 -1.89 11.33
C ILE A 319 -10.96 -2.22 10.30
N SER A 320 -10.39 -1.22 9.61
CA SER A 320 -9.29 -1.42 8.67
C SER A 320 -8.08 -2.07 9.35
N VAL A 321 -7.71 -1.59 10.53
CA VAL A 321 -6.60 -2.17 11.32
C VAL A 321 -6.95 -3.60 11.76
N LEU A 322 -8.11 -3.81 12.36
CA LEU A 322 -8.52 -5.12 12.86
C LEU A 322 -8.65 -6.15 11.72
N ALA A 323 -9.29 -5.77 10.62
CA ALA A 323 -9.45 -6.63 9.47
C ALA A 323 -8.12 -6.98 8.80
N THR A 324 -7.14 -6.06 8.77
CA THR A 324 -5.80 -6.34 8.26
C THR A 324 -5.11 -7.44 9.07
N PHE A 325 -5.20 -7.42 10.40
CA PHE A 325 -4.68 -8.52 11.24
C PHE A 325 -5.34 -9.86 10.89
N VAL A 326 -6.67 -9.87 10.74
CA VAL A 326 -7.41 -11.08 10.35
C VAL A 326 -6.98 -11.55 8.96
N GLY A 327 -6.83 -10.63 8.00
CA GLY A 327 -6.39 -10.94 6.64
C GLY A 327 -5.02 -11.59 6.58
N ILE A 328 -4.06 -11.05 7.32
CA ILE A 328 -2.71 -11.61 7.44
C ILE A 328 -2.75 -13.03 8.03
N TRP A 329 -3.58 -13.26 9.03
CA TRP A 329 -3.76 -14.59 9.63
C TRP A 329 -4.42 -15.58 8.65
N LEU A 330 -5.40 -15.13 7.86
CA LEU A 330 -6.09 -15.94 6.87
C LEU A 330 -5.19 -16.33 5.69
N LEU A 331 -4.25 -15.47 5.26
CA LEU A 331 -3.33 -15.75 4.16
C LEU A 331 -2.55 -17.06 4.32
N GLY A 332 -2.25 -17.46 5.56
CA GLY A 332 -1.61 -18.74 5.83
C GLY A 332 -2.53 -19.96 5.73
N LYS A 333 -3.85 -19.76 5.86
CA LYS A 333 -4.84 -20.83 6.02
C LYS A 333 -5.73 -21.02 4.80
N VAL A 334 -6.14 -19.94 4.16
CA VAL A 334 -7.10 -19.93 3.04
C VAL A 334 -6.37 -19.79 1.70
N GLY A 335 -6.94 -20.33 0.62
CA GLY A 335 -6.46 -20.11 -0.74
C GLY A 335 -6.65 -18.66 -1.18
N ARG A 336 -5.82 -18.21 -2.11
CA ARG A 336 -5.86 -16.82 -2.57
C ARG A 336 -7.14 -16.52 -3.33
N ARG A 337 -7.52 -17.40 -4.24
CA ARG A 337 -8.73 -17.25 -5.07
C ARG A 337 -10.03 -17.27 -4.25
N PRO A 338 -10.28 -18.24 -3.33
CA PRO A 338 -11.46 -18.21 -2.46
C PRO A 338 -11.52 -16.97 -1.59
N MET A 339 -10.38 -16.54 -1.01
CA MET A 339 -10.31 -15.37 -0.15
C MET A 339 -10.68 -14.09 -0.93
N LEU A 340 -10.13 -13.93 -2.16
CA LEU A 340 -10.46 -12.80 -3.02
C LEU A 340 -11.93 -12.79 -3.43
N LEU A 341 -12.51 -13.95 -3.80
CA LEU A 341 -13.94 -14.08 -4.16
C LEU A 341 -14.85 -13.73 -2.99
N THR A 342 -14.55 -14.25 -1.79
CA THR A 342 -15.32 -13.93 -0.57
C THR A 342 -15.25 -12.42 -0.28
N GLY A 343 -14.08 -11.82 -0.40
CA GLY A 343 -13.90 -10.38 -0.25
C GLY A 343 -14.72 -9.58 -1.26
N LEU A 344 -14.67 -9.94 -2.54
CA LEU A 344 -15.43 -9.26 -3.61
C LEU A 344 -16.93 -9.40 -3.44
N VAL A 345 -17.43 -10.58 -3.06
CA VAL A 345 -18.86 -10.77 -2.77
C VAL A 345 -19.28 -9.91 -1.59
N GLY A 346 -18.49 -9.90 -0.49
CA GLY A 346 -18.79 -9.09 0.68
C GLY A 346 -18.79 -7.59 0.40
N THR A 347 -17.78 -7.09 -0.31
CA THR A 347 -17.70 -5.65 -0.69
C THR A 347 -18.82 -5.25 -1.64
N THR A 348 -19.11 -6.07 -2.68
CA THR A 348 -20.18 -5.79 -3.63
C THR A 348 -21.56 -5.81 -2.95
N SER A 349 -21.80 -6.75 -2.02
CA SER A 349 -23.04 -6.81 -1.24
C SER A 349 -23.20 -5.59 -0.33
N ALA A 350 -22.14 -5.16 0.34
CA ALA A 350 -22.18 -3.96 1.19
C ALA A 350 -22.52 -2.70 0.35
N LEU A 351 -21.90 -2.52 -0.82
CA LEU A 351 -22.20 -1.39 -1.72
C LEU A 351 -23.63 -1.45 -2.28
N LEU A 352 -24.11 -2.64 -2.61
CA LEU A 352 -25.50 -2.85 -3.05
C LEU A 352 -26.48 -2.40 -1.96
N LEU A 353 -26.23 -2.82 -0.72
CA LEU A 353 -27.06 -2.42 0.41
C LEU A 353 -26.98 -0.91 0.70
N ILE A 354 -25.81 -0.27 0.56
CA ILE A 354 -25.69 1.19 0.65
C ILE A 354 -26.59 1.84 -0.41
N GLY A 355 -26.52 1.39 -1.66
CA GLY A 355 -27.37 1.92 -2.74
C GLY A 355 -28.85 1.77 -2.45
N ILE A 356 -29.30 0.59 -2.02
CA ILE A 356 -30.70 0.32 -1.68
C ILE A 356 -31.17 1.17 -0.51
N PHE A 357 -30.44 1.16 0.62
CA PHE A 357 -30.87 1.91 1.81
C PHE A 357 -30.79 3.41 1.62
N SER A 358 -29.87 3.93 0.79
CA SER A 358 -29.82 5.36 0.44
C SER A 358 -31.07 5.82 -0.31
N THR A 359 -31.79 4.91 -0.99
CA THR A 359 -33.08 5.22 -1.62
C THR A 359 -34.25 4.97 -0.66
N VAL A 360 -34.26 3.81 0.03
CA VAL A 360 -35.41 3.41 0.86
C VAL A 360 -35.53 4.22 2.15
N LEU A 361 -34.41 4.64 2.73
CA LEU A 361 -34.33 5.41 3.97
C LEU A 361 -34.03 6.90 3.72
N GLU A 362 -34.23 7.39 2.49
CA GLU A 362 -33.99 8.81 2.17
C GLU A 362 -34.78 9.70 3.13
N GLY A 363 -34.09 10.70 3.71
CA GLY A 363 -34.64 11.60 4.71
C GLY A 363 -34.81 11.01 6.12
N SER A 364 -34.49 9.72 6.34
CA SER A 364 -34.54 9.11 7.67
C SER A 364 -33.30 9.40 8.49
N THR A 365 -33.50 9.66 9.79
CA THR A 365 -32.39 9.79 10.76
C THR A 365 -31.57 8.50 10.94
N ALA A 366 -32.06 7.36 10.50
CA ALA A 366 -31.37 6.07 10.57
C ALA A 366 -30.36 5.88 9.42
N LEU A 367 -30.57 6.57 8.28
CA LEU A 367 -29.75 6.35 7.07
C LEU A 367 -28.24 6.51 7.33
N PRO A 368 -27.73 7.58 7.96
CA PRO A 368 -26.29 7.74 8.14
C PRO A 368 -25.66 6.65 9.00
N TYR A 369 -26.38 6.11 9.99
CA TYR A 369 -25.88 4.99 10.80
C TYR A 369 -25.84 3.69 10.03
N VAL A 370 -26.81 3.44 9.14
CA VAL A 370 -26.82 2.28 8.24
C VAL A 370 -25.67 2.37 7.24
N VAL A 371 -25.47 3.53 6.63
CA VAL A 371 -24.37 3.75 5.69
C VAL A 371 -23.02 3.56 6.40
N LEU A 372 -22.85 4.09 7.60
CA LEU A 372 -21.63 3.89 8.39
C LEU A 372 -21.40 2.40 8.69
N ALA A 373 -22.40 1.67 9.15
CA ALA A 373 -22.28 0.22 9.42
C ALA A 373 -21.91 -0.57 8.17
N LEU A 374 -22.44 -0.19 7.02
CA LEU A 374 -22.14 -0.82 5.74
C LEU A 374 -20.77 -0.46 5.19
N THR A 375 -20.27 0.78 5.39
CA THR A 375 -18.88 1.13 5.04
C THR A 375 -17.87 0.41 5.93
N VAL A 376 -18.15 0.26 7.22
CA VAL A 376 -17.36 -0.59 8.13
C VAL A 376 -17.34 -2.04 7.66
N THR A 377 -18.50 -2.60 7.29
CA THR A 377 -18.61 -3.96 6.75
C THR A 377 -17.83 -4.11 5.43
N PHE A 378 -17.97 -3.15 4.52
CA PHE A 378 -17.20 -3.11 3.28
C PHE A 378 -15.69 -3.17 3.56
N LEU A 379 -15.20 -2.33 4.47
CA LEU A 379 -13.77 -2.28 4.81
C LEU A 379 -13.28 -3.54 5.52
N ALA A 380 -14.13 -4.22 6.29
CA ALA A 380 -13.80 -5.50 6.89
C ALA A 380 -13.47 -6.55 5.81
N PHE A 381 -14.29 -6.66 4.76
CA PHE A 381 -14.02 -7.56 3.63
C PHE A 381 -12.85 -7.07 2.75
N GLN A 382 -12.74 -5.78 2.52
CA GLN A 382 -11.69 -5.20 1.69
C GLN A 382 -10.31 -5.42 2.30
N GLN A 383 -10.12 -5.02 3.56
CA GLN A 383 -8.82 -5.10 4.26
C GLN A 383 -8.54 -6.50 4.80
N GLY A 384 -9.60 -7.27 5.10
CA GLY A 384 -9.46 -8.64 5.60
C GLY A 384 -9.23 -9.70 4.51
N ALA A 385 -9.63 -9.42 3.26
CA ALA A 385 -9.57 -10.42 2.20
C ALA A 385 -8.92 -9.90 0.91
N ILE A 386 -9.35 -8.76 0.36
CA ILE A 386 -8.91 -8.32 -0.96
C ILE A 386 -7.48 -7.76 -0.92
N SER A 387 -7.23 -6.76 -0.05
CA SER A 387 -5.95 -6.04 -0.01
C SER A 387 -4.75 -6.96 0.21
N PRO A 388 -4.71 -7.84 1.23
CA PRO A 388 -3.53 -8.67 1.47
C PRO A 388 -3.32 -9.72 0.38
N VAL A 389 -4.40 -10.25 -0.21
CA VAL A 389 -4.32 -11.25 -1.29
C VAL A 389 -3.80 -10.62 -2.57
N THR A 390 -4.22 -9.41 -2.91
CA THR A 390 -3.81 -8.74 -4.16
C THR A 390 -2.29 -8.60 -4.24
N TRP A 391 -1.65 -8.02 -3.23
CA TRP A 391 -0.20 -7.82 -3.21
C TRP A 391 0.57 -9.13 -3.24
N LEU A 392 0.07 -10.15 -2.52
CA LEU A 392 0.69 -11.46 -2.49
C LEU A 392 0.59 -12.14 -3.87
N MET A 393 -0.58 -12.16 -4.49
CA MET A 393 -0.77 -12.75 -5.81
C MET A 393 0.08 -12.07 -6.88
N LEU A 394 0.17 -10.74 -6.87
CA LEU A 394 1.04 -10.01 -7.80
C LEU A 394 2.50 -10.43 -7.68
N SER A 395 2.96 -10.78 -6.48
CA SER A 395 4.31 -11.29 -6.27
C SER A 395 4.49 -12.76 -6.66
N GLU A 396 3.43 -13.57 -6.61
CA GLU A 396 3.44 -15.01 -6.90
C GLU A 396 3.28 -15.34 -8.39
N ILE A 397 2.52 -14.54 -9.16
CA ILE A 397 2.21 -14.86 -10.57
C ILE A 397 3.35 -14.56 -11.54
N PHE A 398 4.28 -13.65 -11.20
CA PHE A 398 5.37 -13.28 -12.10
C PHE A 398 6.62 -14.15 -11.88
N PRO A 399 7.15 -14.82 -12.94
CA PRO A 399 8.44 -15.50 -12.90
C PRO A 399 9.56 -14.56 -12.48
N LEU A 400 10.62 -15.10 -11.84
CA LEU A 400 11.73 -14.30 -11.30
C LEU A 400 12.32 -13.33 -12.32
N ARG A 401 12.56 -13.78 -13.56
CA ARG A 401 13.11 -12.96 -14.63
C ARG A 401 12.23 -11.75 -15.00
N LEU A 402 10.91 -11.94 -14.99
CA LEU A 402 9.91 -10.97 -15.45
C LEU A 402 9.31 -10.14 -14.31
N ARG A 403 9.57 -10.53 -13.05
CA ARG A 403 8.89 -9.98 -11.88
C ARG A 403 9.02 -8.46 -11.78
N GLY A 404 10.23 -7.92 -11.90
CA GLY A 404 10.44 -6.48 -11.78
C GLY A 404 9.67 -5.67 -12.82
N LEU A 405 9.71 -6.11 -14.08
CA LEU A 405 9.02 -5.45 -15.19
C LEU A 405 7.50 -5.67 -15.12
N GLY A 406 7.06 -6.91 -14.91
CA GLY A 406 5.64 -7.27 -14.82
C GLY A 406 4.93 -6.59 -13.66
N MET A 407 5.51 -6.64 -12.46
CA MET A 407 4.97 -5.93 -11.30
C MET A 407 4.97 -4.40 -11.53
N GLY A 408 6.04 -3.85 -12.13
CA GLY A 408 6.10 -2.41 -12.43
C GLY A 408 4.92 -1.95 -13.30
N VAL A 409 4.65 -2.66 -14.41
CA VAL A 409 3.50 -2.37 -15.29
C VAL A 409 2.18 -2.53 -14.55
N THR A 410 2.03 -3.60 -13.79
CA THR A 410 0.81 -3.89 -13.04
C THR A 410 0.51 -2.84 -11.98
N VAL A 411 1.52 -2.46 -11.19
CA VAL A 411 1.38 -1.43 -10.14
C VAL A 411 1.13 -0.05 -10.75
N PHE A 412 1.74 0.25 -11.90
CA PHE A 412 1.41 1.47 -12.65
C PHE A 412 -0.07 1.50 -13.05
N CYS A 413 -0.60 0.41 -13.62
CA CYS A 413 -2.03 0.30 -13.96
C CYS A 413 -2.93 0.41 -12.72
N LEU A 414 -2.50 -0.14 -11.57
CA LEU A 414 -3.19 -0.01 -10.29
C LEU A 414 -3.35 1.47 -9.89
N TRP A 415 -2.27 2.24 -9.93
CA TRP A 415 -2.31 3.66 -9.59
C TRP A 415 -3.16 4.48 -10.56
N ILE A 416 -3.10 4.16 -11.86
CA ILE A 416 -3.94 4.81 -12.87
C ILE A 416 -5.42 4.48 -12.67
N ALA A 417 -5.78 3.24 -12.38
CA ALA A 417 -7.15 2.87 -12.04
C ALA A 417 -7.64 3.62 -10.79
N ASN A 418 -6.79 3.70 -9.76
CA ASN A 418 -7.08 4.46 -8.55
C ASN A 418 -7.28 5.96 -8.84
N PHE A 419 -6.44 6.55 -9.70
CA PHE A 419 -6.60 7.93 -10.15
C PHE A 419 -8.00 8.18 -10.74
N PHE A 420 -8.45 7.33 -11.65
CA PHE A 420 -9.77 7.49 -12.25
C PHE A 420 -10.90 7.29 -11.23
N VAL A 421 -10.79 6.32 -10.32
CA VAL A 421 -11.78 6.13 -9.25
C VAL A 421 -11.85 7.38 -8.35
N GLY A 422 -10.70 7.89 -7.91
CA GLY A 422 -10.64 9.09 -7.08
C GLY A 422 -11.14 10.35 -7.78
N LEU A 423 -10.84 10.51 -9.08
CA LEU A 423 -11.28 11.66 -9.87
C LEU A 423 -12.78 11.64 -10.15
N LEU A 424 -13.32 10.48 -10.53
CA LEU A 424 -14.69 10.37 -11.00
C LEU A 424 -15.71 10.30 -9.86
N PHE A 425 -15.32 9.84 -8.68
CA PHE A 425 -16.26 9.62 -7.58
C PHE A 425 -17.02 10.88 -7.18
N PRO A 426 -16.40 12.03 -6.86
CA PRO A 426 -17.16 13.23 -6.49
C PRO A 426 -18.01 13.78 -7.64
N ILE A 427 -17.57 13.62 -8.89
CA ILE A 427 -18.33 14.02 -10.07
C ILE A 427 -19.60 13.16 -10.21
N LEU A 428 -19.50 11.86 -9.97
CA LEU A 428 -20.65 10.95 -9.98
C LEU A 428 -21.58 11.27 -8.81
N LEU A 429 -21.02 11.47 -7.62
CA LEU A 429 -21.80 11.80 -6.42
C LEU A 429 -22.62 13.07 -6.61
N ASP A 430 -22.03 14.11 -7.20
CA ASP A 430 -22.69 15.40 -7.49
C ASP A 430 -23.79 15.26 -8.57
N LYS A 431 -23.51 14.54 -9.67
CA LYS A 431 -24.40 14.46 -10.82
C LYS A 431 -25.55 13.47 -10.68
N ILE A 432 -25.32 12.32 -10.06
CA ILE A 432 -26.29 11.20 -10.03
C ILE A 432 -26.64 10.73 -8.63
N GLY A 433 -26.04 11.37 -7.60
CA GLY A 433 -26.31 11.07 -6.19
C GLY A 433 -25.66 9.79 -5.66
N LEU A 434 -25.82 9.59 -4.35
CA LEU A 434 -25.14 8.55 -3.59
C LEU A 434 -25.52 7.13 -4.05
N SER A 435 -26.84 6.85 -4.15
CA SER A 435 -27.36 5.54 -4.50
C SER A 435 -26.90 5.07 -5.88
N SER A 436 -27.08 5.93 -6.92
CA SER A 436 -26.70 5.61 -8.30
C SER A 436 -25.19 5.42 -8.45
N THR A 437 -24.39 6.23 -7.73
CA THR A 437 -22.92 6.08 -7.72
C THR A 437 -22.52 4.71 -7.20
N PHE A 438 -23.12 4.25 -6.10
CA PHE A 438 -22.79 2.92 -5.57
C PHE A 438 -23.29 1.79 -6.46
N TYR A 439 -24.40 1.92 -7.18
CA TYR A 439 -24.83 0.92 -8.16
C TYR A 439 -23.83 0.76 -9.32
N ILE A 440 -23.13 1.82 -9.74
CA ILE A 440 -22.02 1.68 -10.70
C ILE A 440 -20.92 0.78 -10.13
N PHE A 441 -20.51 1.01 -8.87
CA PHE A 441 -19.50 0.17 -8.22
C PHE A 441 -19.98 -1.28 -8.02
N VAL A 442 -21.26 -1.49 -7.80
CA VAL A 442 -21.86 -2.87 -7.77
C VAL A 442 -21.69 -3.55 -9.12
N GLY A 443 -21.97 -2.85 -10.22
CA GLY A 443 -21.74 -3.37 -11.58
C GLY A 443 -20.29 -3.76 -11.81
N LEU A 444 -19.35 -2.87 -11.42
CA LEU A 444 -17.91 -3.16 -11.48
C LEU A 444 -17.50 -4.33 -10.57
N GLY A 445 -18.12 -4.46 -9.40
CA GLY A 445 -17.92 -5.57 -8.48
C GLY A 445 -18.36 -6.92 -9.09
N ILE A 446 -19.52 -6.97 -9.75
CA ILE A 446 -20.00 -8.18 -10.45
C ILE A 446 -19.04 -8.56 -11.59
N LEU A 447 -18.56 -7.59 -12.37
CA LEU A 447 -17.55 -7.82 -13.39
C LEU A 447 -16.25 -8.35 -12.78
N SER A 448 -15.82 -7.81 -11.65
CA SER A 448 -14.64 -8.27 -10.90
C SER A 448 -14.78 -9.70 -10.40
N ILE A 449 -15.92 -10.05 -9.82
CA ILE A 449 -16.24 -11.43 -9.39
C ILE A 449 -16.18 -12.38 -10.58
N THR A 450 -16.77 -11.98 -11.71
CA THR A 450 -16.79 -12.78 -12.94
C THR A 450 -15.37 -12.99 -13.48
N PHE A 451 -14.55 -11.92 -13.50
CA PHE A 451 -13.15 -12.00 -13.91
C PHE A 451 -12.35 -12.96 -13.04
N VAL A 452 -12.43 -12.81 -11.72
CA VAL A 452 -11.70 -13.68 -10.77
C VAL A 452 -12.18 -15.13 -10.88
N LYS A 453 -13.50 -15.35 -10.98
CA LYS A 453 -14.08 -16.71 -11.13
C LYS A 453 -13.64 -17.39 -12.43
N LYS A 454 -13.56 -16.66 -13.54
CA LYS A 454 -13.28 -17.22 -14.86
C LYS A 454 -11.78 -17.36 -15.17
N PHE A 455 -10.97 -16.40 -14.78
CA PHE A 455 -9.59 -16.29 -15.27
C PHE A 455 -8.52 -16.57 -14.21
N LEU A 456 -8.81 -16.34 -12.91
CA LEU A 456 -7.78 -16.37 -11.89
C LEU A 456 -7.54 -17.80 -11.39
N PRO A 457 -6.30 -18.34 -11.51
CA PRO A 457 -5.93 -19.63 -10.92
C PRO A 457 -5.73 -19.50 -9.41
N GLU A 458 -5.79 -20.62 -8.68
CA GLU A 458 -5.31 -20.72 -7.30
C GLU A 458 -3.79 -20.81 -7.30
N THR A 459 -3.13 -20.00 -6.46
CA THR A 459 -1.67 -19.98 -6.36
C THR A 459 -1.14 -20.64 -5.10
N LYS A 460 -2.02 -20.91 -4.11
CA LYS A 460 -1.61 -21.53 -2.84
C LYS A 460 -1.02 -22.91 -3.04
N GLY A 461 0.18 -23.12 -2.48
CA GLY A 461 0.85 -24.42 -2.50
C GLY A 461 1.58 -24.75 -3.80
N LEU A 462 1.56 -23.86 -4.79
CA LEU A 462 2.33 -24.03 -6.03
C LEU A 462 3.65 -23.26 -5.93
N THR A 463 4.72 -23.85 -6.44
CA THR A 463 6.00 -23.14 -6.62
C THR A 463 5.90 -22.21 -7.84
N LEU A 464 6.81 -21.22 -7.90
CA LEU A 464 6.86 -20.29 -9.05
C LEU A 464 7.10 -21.03 -10.36
N GLU A 465 7.93 -22.07 -10.33
CA GLU A 465 8.25 -22.90 -11.48
C GLU A 465 7.02 -23.71 -11.95
N GLN A 466 6.24 -24.23 -11.00
CA GLN A 466 4.98 -24.94 -11.32
C GLN A 466 3.95 -23.99 -11.93
N LEU A 467 3.82 -22.77 -11.39
CA LEU A 467 2.95 -21.75 -11.98
C LEU A 467 3.39 -21.35 -13.38
N GLU A 468 4.69 -21.15 -13.61
CA GLU A 468 5.23 -20.85 -14.93
C GLU A 468 4.94 -21.98 -15.91
N HIS A 469 5.18 -23.23 -15.52
CA HIS A 469 4.88 -24.41 -16.32
C HIS A 469 3.39 -24.50 -16.70
N ASN A 470 2.50 -24.27 -15.72
CA ASN A 470 1.06 -24.27 -15.96
C ASN A 470 0.62 -23.18 -16.95
N PHE A 471 1.23 -21.98 -16.88
CA PHE A 471 0.94 -20.90 -17.82
C PHE A 471 1.47 -21.18 -19.23
N ARG A 472 2.60 -21.88 -19.38
CA ARG A 472 3.14 -22.28 -20.68
C ARG A 472 2.29 -23.39 -21.32
N ASN A 473 1.96 -24.44 -20.58
CA ASN A 473 1.22 -25.60 -21.11
C ASN A 473 -0.24 -25.31 -21.47
N TYR A 474 -0.87 -24.37 -20.77
CA TYR A 474 -2.25 -23.96 -21.11
C TYR A 474 -2.40 -23.47 -22.57
N GLN A 475 -1.31 -23.06 -23.20
CA GLN A 475 -1.29 -22.66 -24.61
C GLN A 475 -1.33 -23.88 -25.52
N ASP A 476 -0.59 -24.93 -25.17
CA ASP A 476 -0.49 -26.13 -25.97
C ASP A 476 -1.81 -26.91 -26.00
N GLU A 477 -2.52 -26.96 -24.87
CA GLU A 477 -3.85 -27.57 -24.81
C GLU A 477 -4.91 -26.81 -25.63
N ASN A 478 -4.90 -25.48 -25.64
CA ASN A 478 -5.84 -24.69 -26.45
C ASN A 478 -5.52 -24.75 -27.94
N VAL A 479 -4.26 -24.85 -28.33
CA VAL A 479 -3.86 -25.06 -29.74
C VAL A 479 -4.27 -26.45 -30.19
N GLN A 480 -4.08 -27.48 -29.37
CA GLN A 480 -4.54 -28.86 -29.70
C GLN A 480 -6.06 -28.97 -29.77
N ASN A 481 -6.80 -28.28 -28.88
CA ASN A 481 -8.26 -28.28 -28.93
C ASN A 481 -8.82 -27.46 -30.11
N SER A 482 -8.18 -26.38 -30.54
CA SER A 482 -8.58 -25.61 -31.73
C SER A 482 -8.34 -26.38 -33.00
N VAL A 483 -7.28 -27.20 -33.09
CA VAL A 483 -6.99 -28.07 -34.24
C VAL A 483 -7.99 -29.26 -34.29
N LYS A 484 -8.45 -29.78 -33.13
CA LYS A 484 -9.45 -30.83 -33.08
C LYS A 484 -10.88 -30.38 -33.43
N VAL A 485 -11.18 -29.08 -33.35
CA VAL A 485 -12.50 -28.52 -33.70
C VAL A 485 -12.54 -28.05 -35.15
N SER A 486 -11.40 -27.88 -35.78
CA SER A 486 -11.27 -27.48 -37.20
C SER A 486 -10.99 -28.63 -38.18
N GLY A 487 -10.94 -29.88 -37.74
CA GLY A 487 -10.87 -31.10 -38.53
C GLY A 487 -12.10 -31.98 -38.28
#